data_35462758c1509dc16b10543bc14283d7
#
_entry.id   35462758c1509dc16b10543bc14283d7
#
_cell.length_a   1.000
_cell.length_b   1.000
_cell.length_c   1.000
_cell.angle_alpha   90.00
_cell.angle_beta   90.00
_cell.angle_gamma   90.00
#
_symmetry.space_group_name_H-M   'P 1'
#
loop_
_entity.id
_entity.type
_entity.pdbx_description
1 polymer ?
#
loop_
_entity_poly.entity_id
_entity_poly.type
_entity_poly.pdbx_seq_one_letter_code
_entity_poly.pdbx_strand_id
1 'polypeptide(L)'
;PAATGIAGSYARFGLHDQFLYTVDNFMLRTWSLQNPTCPSRRDSLYVGWNIETIFPWKDRLFVGSQTGVFIFNNTNPARPVQEAVFNHATGCDPVVCDENNAYVTIHGGTNCNGTFNQLDVIDIKNLPNASLSKSYPMTKPMGLSVTNEHLFLCDDGLKIFDKSDPLNMVQLSHLKNMTTYDVIAFSDEHLMVIGDGGFYQFDVSNP
;
A
#
# COMPACT_ATOMS: atom_id res chain seq x y z
N PRO A 1 20.46 -0.96 8.50
CA PRO A 1 19.07 -1.25 8.18
C PRO A 1 18.73 -0.46 6.92
N ALA A 2 18.20 -1.16 5.90
CA ALA A 2 17.72 -0.50 4.72
C ALA A 2 16.59 0.46 5.16
N ALA A 3 16.64 1.72 4.70
CA ALA A 3 15.58 2.66 4.99
C ALA A 3 14.29 2.13 4.36
N THR A 4 13.30 1.84 5.18
CA THR A 4 11.96 1.55 4.71
C THR A 4 11.35 2.87 4.24
N GLY A 5 10.67 2.86 3.10
CA GLY A 5 9.94 4.02 2.63
C GLY A 5 8.83 4.42 3.62
N ILE A 6 8.43 5.67 3.60
CA ILE A 6 7.36 6.20 4.44
C ILE A 6 6.23 6.66 3.54
N ALA A 7 5.10 5.96 3.60
CA ALA A 7 3.84 6.34 2.98
C ALA A 7 2.67 5.62 3.69
N GLY A 8 1.50 6.23 3.74
CA GLY A 8 0.25 5.52 4.00
C GLY A 8 -0.18 4.76 2.75
N SER A 9 -1.05 3.77 2.89
CA SER A 9 -1.49 2.96 1.74
C SER A 9 -2.34 3.74 0.74
N TYR A 10 -2.99 4.81 1.16
CA TYR A 10 -3.72 5.77 0.32
C TYR A 10 -2.87 6.97 -0.13
N ALA A 11 -1.58 6.98 0.17
CA ALA A 11 -0.75 8.14 -0.14
C ALA A 11 -0.47 8.26 -1.64
N ARG A 12 -0.55 9.48 -2.15
CA ARG A 12 -0.10 9.86 -3.51
C ARG A 12 1.33 10.38 -3.54
N PHE A 13 2.00 10.27 -2.43
CA PHE A 13 3.43 10.56 -2.31
C PHE A 13 4.08 9.62 -1.31
N GLY A 14 5.34 9.35 -1.50
CA GLY A 14 6.15 8.54 -0.60
C GLY A 14 7.57 9.08 -0.51
N LEU A 15 8.18 8.85 0.63
CA LEU A 15 9.58 9.21 0.89
C LEU A 15 10.42 7.94 0.96
N HIS A 16 11.56 7.95 0.29
CA HIS A 16 12.58 6.91 0.43
C HIS A 16 13.96 7.54 0.28
N ASP A 17 14.80 7.36 1.29
CA ASP A 17 16.10 8.06 1.40
C ASP A 17 15.94 9.58 1.26
N GLN A 18 16.65 10.17 0.31
CA GLN A 18 16.61 11.61 0.00
C GLN A 18 15.75 11.92 -1.23
N PHE A 19 14.75 11.05 -1.52
CA PHE A 19 13.85 11.23 -2.64
C PHE A 19 12.39 11.27 -2.19
N LEU A 20 11.65 12.16 -2.82
CA LEU A 20 10.20 12.22 -2.78
C LEU A 20 9.66 11.69 -4.11
N TYR A 21 8.73 10.76 -4.03
CA TYR A 21 7.96 10.25 -5.16
C TYR A 21 6.55 10.79 -5.09
N THR A 22 6.03 11.26 -6.20
CA THR A 22 4.65 11.74 -6.29
C THR A 22 3.96 11.10 -7.47
N VAL A 23 2.70 10.72 -7.31
CA VAL A 23 1.87 10.23 -8.41
C VAL A 23 0.67 11.15 -8.64
N ASP A 24 0.32 11.33 -9.90
CA ASP A 24 -0.98 11.82 -10.31
C ASP A 24 -1.71 10.72 -11.10
N ASN A 25 -2.79 11.03 -11.79
CA ASN A 25 -3.59 10.03 -12.47
C ASN A 25 -2.82 9.21 -13.54
N PHE A 26 -1.64 9.67 -13.98
CA PHE A 26 -0.90 9.07 -15.10
C PHE A 26 0.59 8.94 -14.86
N MET A 27 1.16 9.77 -14.01
CA MET A 27 2.60 9.98 -13.93
C MET A 27 3.16 9.65 -12.55
N LEU A 28 4.31 9.02 -12.53
CA LEU A 28 5.22 8.95 -11.40
C LEU A 28 6.32 10.00 -11.58
N ARG A 29 6.52 10.88 -10.59
CA ARG A 29 7.60 11.87 -10.58
C ARG A 29 8.52 11.66 -9.40
N THR A 30 9.80 11.78 -9.67
CA THR A 30 10.87 11.65 -8.68
C THR A 30 11.51 13.01 -8.43
N TRP A 31 11.67 13.36 -7.16
CA TRP A 31 12.25 14.60 -6.70
C TRP A 31 13.41 14.32 -5.75
N SER A 32 14.55 14.95 -5.96
CA SER A 32 15.66 14.92 -5.00
C SER A 32 15.40 15.91 -3.88
N LEU A 33 15.59 15.46 -2.65
CA LEU A 33 15.53 16.24 -1.42
C LEU A 33 16.92 16.56 -0.84
N GLN A 34 17.99 16.49 -1.63
CA GLN A 34 19.32 16.93 -1.20
C GLN A 34 19.29 18.38 -0.66
N ASN A 35 18.44 19.21 -1.23
CA ASN A 35 18.01 20.47 -0.63
C ASN A 35 16.51 20.40 -0.36
N PRO A 36 16.06 20.08 0.87
CA PRO A 36 14.65 19.88 1.17
C PRO A 36 13.81 21.15 1.05
N THR A 37 14.44 22.33 1.12
CA THR A 37 13.74 23.62 0.94
C THR A 37 13.54 23.96 -0.54
N CYS A 38 14.21 23.25 -1.46
CA CYS A 38 14.10 23.43 -2.90
C CYS A 38 14.22 22.06 -3.62
N PRO A 39 13.19 21.19 -3.55
CA PRO A 39 13.19 19.90 -4.23
C PRO A 39 13.41 20.04 -5.73
N SER A 40 14.29 19.21 -6.29
CA SER A 40 14.58 19.22 -7.73
C SER A 40 14.07 17.96 -8.41
N ARG A 41 13.28 18.12 -9.47
CA ARG A 41 12.76 16.98 -10.24
C ARG A 41 13.90 16.25 -10.95
N ARG A 42 13.93 14.93 -10.79
CA ARG A 42 14.93 14.04 -11.41
C ARG A 42 14.35 13.25 -12.55
N ASP A 43 13.10 12.77 -12.41
CA ASP A 43 12.46 11.98 -13.45
C ASP A 43 10.96 12.22 -13.49
N SER A 44 10.34 11.78 -14.59
CA SER A 44 8.89 11.81 -14.80
C SER A 44 8.52 10.70 -15.78
N LEU A 45 7.85 9.66 -15.28
CA LEU A 45 7.49 8.47 -16.01
C LEU A 45 5.98 8.39 -16.21
N TYR A 46 5.55 8.10 -17.42
CA TYR A 46 4.18 7.67 -17.65
C TYR A 46 4.04 6.23 -17.14
N VAL A 47 3.10 5.99 -16.23
CA VAL A 47 2.85 4.68 -15.62
C VAL A 47 1.64 4.00 -16.27
N GLY A 48 0.55 4.72 -16.36
CA GLY A 48 -0.72 4.18 -16.84
C GLY A 48 -1.87 5.13 -16.57
N TRP A 49 -3.09 4.59 -16.45
CA TRP A 49 -4.31 5.34 -16.21
C TRP A 49 -4.80 5.11 -14.77
N ASN A 50 -5.43 6.15 -14.21
CA ASN A 50 -6.08 6.07 -12.89
C ASN A 50 -5.14 5.55 -11.79
N ILE A 51 -3.94 6.14 -11.71
CA ILE A 51 -3.00 5.89 -10.63
C ILE A 51 -3.56 6.55 -9.36
N GLU A 52 -3.60 5.79 -8.28
CA GLU A 52 -4.23 6.20 -7.03
C GLU A 52 -3.24 6.29 -5.86
N THR A 53 -2.30 5.37 -5.78
CA THR A 53 -1.45 5.22 -4.60
C THR A 53 0.00 4.92 -4.96
N ILE A 54 0.91 5.21 -4.02
CA ILE A 54 2.31 4.81 -4.11
C ILE A 54 2.83 4.36 -2.76
N PHE A 55 3.50 3.22 -2.73
CA PHE A 55 4.12 2.66 -1.55
C PHE A 55 5.60 2.30 -1.82
N PRO A 56 6.56 3.06 -1.26
CA PRO A 56 7.98 2.72 -1.33
C PRO A 56 8.30 1.59 -0.34
N TRP A 57 9.01 0.58 -0.81
CA TRP A 57 9.50 -0.52 0.01
C TRP A 57 10.89 -0.95 -0.43
N LYS A 58 11.89 -0.77 0.43
CA LYS A 58 13.29 -1.08 0.11
C LYS A 58 13.71 -0.48 -1.24
N ASP A 59 14.20 -1.32 -2.14
CA ASP A 59 14.64 -0.97 -3.49
C ASP A 59 13.51 -1.04 -4.54
N ARG A 60 12.25 -0.90 -4.12
CA ARG A 60 11.07 -0.95 -4.99
C ARG A 60 10.06 0.15 -4.68
N LEU A 61 9.28 0.48 -5.69
CA LEU A 61 8.06 1.30 -5.56
C LEU A 61 6.88 0.49 -6.07
N PHE A 62 5.83 0.40 -5.28
CA PHE A 62 4.55 -0.18 -5.66
C PHE A 62 3.58 0.95 -5.95
N VAL A 63 3.00 0.94 -7.13
CA VAL A 63 2.07 1.99 -7.59
C VAL A 63 0.75 1.33 -7.91
N GLY A 64 -0.25 1.63 -7.10
CA GLY A 64 -1.61 1.12 -7.27
C GLY A 64 -2.40 1.95 -8.28
N SER A 65 -3.17 1.26 -9.11
CA SER A 65 -4.10 1.83 -10.08
C SER A 65 -5.42 1.07 -10.08
N GLN A 66 -6.44 1.58 -10.74
CA GLN A 66 -7.74 0.87 -10.85
C GLN A 66 -7.68 -0.47 -11.61
N THR A 67 -6.58 -0.82 -12.22
CA THR A 67 -6.48 -2.04 -13.06
C THR A 67 -5.33 -2.95 -12.68
N GLY A 68 -4.52 -2.54 -11.71
CA GLY A 68 -3.37 -3.34 -11.30
C GLY A 68 -2.34 -2.58 -10.47
N VAL A 69 -1.35 -3.31 -10.05
CA VAL A 69 -0.19 -2.81 -9.33
C VAL A 69 1.02 -2.79 -10.25
N PHE A 70 1.61 -1.62 -10.44
CA PHE A 70 2.87 -1.44 -11.14
C PHE A 70 4.02 -1.50 -10.14
N ILE A 71 5.02 -2.32 -10.42
CA ILE A 71 6.19 -2.49 -9.56
C ILE A 71 7.42 -1.94 -10.28
N PHE A 72 8.11 -1.02 -9.61
CA PHE A 72 9.32 -0.40 -10.15
C PHE A 72 10.53 -0.81 -9.33
N ASN A 73 11.61 -1.18 -10.01
CA ASN A 73 12.94 -1.27 -9.42
C ASN A 73 13.42 0.16 -9.11
N ASN A 74 13.80 0.39 -7.86
CA ASN A 74 14.21 1.68 -7.32
C ASN A 74 15.66 1.66 -6.79
N THR A 75 16.49 0.72 -7.22
CA THR A 75 17.91 0.67 -6.87
C THR A 75 18.67 1.93 -7.29
N ASN A 76 18.18 2.62 -8.33
CA ASN A 76 18.54 4.01 -8.63
C ASN A 76 17.35 4.92 -8.31
N PRO A 77 17.33 5.53 -7.10
CA PRO A 77 16.18 6.31 -6.64
C PRO A 77 15.87 7.55 -7.52
N ALA A 78 16.85 8.04 -8.28
CA ALA A 78 16.64 9.16 -9.20
C ALA A 78 15.90 8.76 -10.49
N ARG A 79 15.89 7.46 -10.85
CA ARG A 79 15.32 6.94 -12.09
C ARG A 79 14.74 5.54 -11.87
N PRO A 80 13.57 5.41 -11.26
CA PRO A 80 12.88 4.13 -11.13
C PRO A 80 12.59 3.50 -12.50
N VAL A 81 12.71 2.18 -12.61
CA VAL A 81 12.45 1.45 -13.86
C VAL A 81 11.37 0.42 -13.61
N GLN A 82 10.34 0.39 -14.45
CA GLN A 82 9.27 -0.60 -14.32
C GLN A 82 9.84 -2.02 -14.44
N GLU A 83 9.58 -2.84 -13.44
CA GLU A 83 10.06 -4.22 -13.32
C GLU A 83 8.93 -5.23 -13.60
N ALA A 84 7.73 -4.95 -13.08
CA ALA A 84 6.58 -5.84 -13.23
C ALA A 84 5.26 -5.07 -13.24
N VAL A 85 4.22 -5.75 -13.70
CA VAL A 85 2.81 -5.32 -13.55
C VAL A 85 2.00 -6.54 -13.13
N PHE A 86 1.20 -6.39 -12.09
CA PHE A 86 0.18 -7.36 -11.71
C PHE A 86 -1.19 -6.75 -12.04
N ASN A 87 -1.91 -7.36 -12.98
CA ASN A 87 -3.26 -6.93 -13.35
C ASN A 87 -4.30 -7.65 -12.49
N HIS A 88 -5.30 -6.95 -12.02
CA HIS A 88 -6.43 -7.47 -11.26
C HIS A 88 -7.77 -6.91 -11.75
N ALA A 89 -8.86 -7.34 -11.11
CA ALA A 89 -10.19 -6.80 -11.39
C ALA A 89 -10.25 -5.30 -11.07
N THR A 90 -11.03 -4.55 -11.84
CA THR A 90 -11.15 -3.09 -11.66
C THR A 90 -11.67 -2.74 -10.26
N GLY A 91 -10.95 -1.89 -9.56
CA GLY A 91 -11.27 -1.43 -8.22
C GLY A 91 -10.38 -0.26 -7.80
N CYS A 92 -10.54 0.28 -6.61
CA CYS A 92 -9.63 1.25 -6.01
C CYS A 92 -8.68 0.50 -5.07
N ASP A 93 -7.36 0.76 -5.17
CA ASP A 93 -6.34 -0.20 -4.76
C ASP A 93 -5.20 0.39 -3.95
N PRO A 94 -5.40 0.59 -2.65
CA PRO A 94 -4.27 0.70 -1.72
C PRO A 94 -3.38 -0.55 -1.75
N VAL A 95 -2.08 -0.35 -1.75
CA VAL A 95 -1.09 -1.43 -1.73
C VAL A 95 -0.04 -1.22 -0.66
N VAL A 96 0.28 -2.28 0.07
CA VAL A 96 1.46 -2.38 0.94
C VAL A 96 2.15 -3.71 0.68
N CYS A 97 3.40 -3.85 1.11
CA CYS A 97 4.11 -5.11 0.93
C CYS A 97 5.06 -5.43 2.08
N ASP A 98 5.41 -6.69 2.17
CA ASP A 98 6.55 -7.20 2.92
C ASP A 98 7.60 -7.82 1.96
N GLU A 99 8.50 -8.64 2.48
CA GLU A 99 9.57 -9.28 1.70
C GLU A 99 9.08 -10.13 0.54
N ASN A 100 7.94 -10.81 0.72
CA ASN A 100 7.51 -11.90 -0.12
C ASN A 100 6.17 -11.64 -0.80
N ASN A 101 5.35 -10.75 -0.22
CA ASN A 101 3.98 -10.55 -0.65
C ASN A 101 3.64 -9.06 -0.74
N ALA A 102 2.85 -8.70 -1.74
CA ALA A 102 2.10 -7.47 -1.74
C ALA A 102 0.64 -7.75 -1.34
N TYR A 103 0.08 -6.86 -0.55
CA TYR A 103 -1.29 -6.90 -0.06
C TYR A 103 -2.05 -5.75 -0.67
N VAL A 104 -3.14 -6.05 -1.37
CA VAL A 104 -3.91 -5.07 -2.14
C VAL A 104 -5.36 -5.16 -1.74
N THR A 105 -5.93 -4.06 -1.28
CA THR A 105 -7.38 -4.00 -1.06
C THR A 105 -8.06 -3.56 -2.34
N ILE A 106 -8.98 -4.35 -2.83
CA ILE A 106 -9.83 -4.02 -3.97
C ILE A 106 -11.21 -3.71 -3.43
N HIS A 107 -11.68 -2.47 -3.61
CA HIS A 107 -13.04 -2.16 -3.26
C HIS A 107 -13.83 -1.63 -4.46
N GLY A 108 -15.08 -2.11 -4.56
CA GLY A 108 -16.04 -1.67 -5.54
C GLY A 108 -16.81 -0.44 -5.07
N GLY A 109 -17.51 0.20 -5.98
CA GLY A 109 -18.39 1.34 -5.69
C GLY A 109 -18.50 2.29 -6.86
N THR A 110 -19.30 3.36 -6.69
CA THR A 110 -19.63 4.29 -7.76
C THR A 110 -18.42 4.99 -8.38
N ASN A 111 -17.36 5.20 -7.63
CA ASN A 111 -16.15 5.87 -8.12
C ASN A 111 -15.07 4.88 -8.58
N CYS A 112 -15.16 3.61 -8.17
CA CYS A 112 -14.13 2.61 -8.42
C CYS A 112 -14.52 1.58 -9.49
N ASN A 113 -15.73 1.65 -10.04
CA ASN A 113 -16.24 0.78 -11.12
C ASN A 113 -16.13 -0.74 -10.88
N GLY A 114 -15.76 -1.19 -9.67
CA GLY A 114 -15.62 -2.58 -9.29
C GLY A 114 -16.89 -3.13 -8.63
N THR A 115 -17.04 -4.44 -8.65
CA THR A 115 -18.14 -5.16 -7.98
C THR A 115 -17.66 -6.05 -6.83
N PHE A 116 -16.34 -6.13 -6.64
CA PHE A 116 -15.70 -6.99 -5.64
C PHE A 116 -15.15 -6.17 -4.49
N ASN A 117 -15.26 -6.74 -3.29
CA ASN A 117 -14.63 -6.23 -2.08
C ASN A 117 -13.75 -7.36 -1.55
N GLN A 118 -12.44 -7.20 -1.67
CA GLN A 118 -11.49 -8.25 -1.30
C GLN A 118 -10.12 -7.68 -0.92
N LEU A 119 -9.36 -8.50 -0.22
CA LEU A 119 -7.94 -8.32 0.01
C LEU A 119 -7.22 -9.40 -0.80
N ASP A 120 -6.36 -8.99 -1.73
CA ASP A 120 -5.52 -9.88 -2.52
C ASP A 120 -4.11 -9.95 -1.93
N VAL A 121 -3.60 -11.17 -1.83
CA VAL A 121 -2.20 -11.48 -1.50
C VAL A 121 -1.50 -11.90 -2.78
N ILE A 122 -0.48 -11.15 -3.16
CA ILE A 122 0.27 -11.32 -4.42
C ILE A 122 1.68 -11.77 -4.07
N ASP A 123 2.12 -12.89 -4.61
CA ASP A 123 3.51 -13.35 -4.50
C ASP A 123 4.43 -12.45 -5.35
N ILE A 124 5.41 -11.83 -4.71
CA ILE A 124 6.40 -10.95 -5.33
C ILE A 124 7.85 -11.47 -5.19
N LYS A 125 8.03 -12.73 -4.76
CA LYS A 125 9.37 -13.34 -4.56
C LYS A 125 10.16 -13.42 -5.86
N ASN A 126 9.48 -13.71 -6.97
CA ASN A 126 10.09 -14.01 -8.25
C ASN A 126 9.76 -12.94 -9.31
N LEU A 127 9.94 -11.65 -8.99
CA LEU A 127 9.78 -10.59 -9.99
C LEU A 127 10.68 -10.83 -11.21
N PRO A 128 10.17 -10.56 -12.41
CA PRO A 128 8.95 -9.83 -12.72
C PRO A 128 7.66 -10.66 -12.73
N ASN A 129 7.66 -11.93 -12.30
CA ASN A 129 6.54 -12.85 -12.38
C ASN A 129 5.67 -12.79 -11.10
N ALA A 130 5.09 -11.62 -10.82
CA ALA A 130 4.12 -11.48 -9.74
C ALA A 130 2.85 -12.29 -10.02
N SER A 131 2.29 -12.96 -9.01
CA SER A 131 1.10 -13.79 -9.16
C SER A 131 0.19 -13.74 -7.95
N LEU A 132 -1.14 -13.85 -8.19
CA LEU A 132 -2.11 -13.93 -7.12
C LEU A 132 -1.95 -15.25 -6.36
N SER A 133 -1.76 -15.16 -5.04
CA SER A 133 -1.65 -16.31 -4.16
C SER A 133 -2.96 -16.62 -3.45
N LYS A 134 -3.69 -15.58 -3.01
CA LYS A 134 -4.93 -15.74 -2.24
C LYS A 134 -5.79 -14.48 -2.35
N SER A 135 -7.11 -14.66 -2.32
CA SER A 135 -8.07 -13.57 -2.12
C SER A 135 -8.91 -13.85 -0.88
N TYR A 136 -9.11 -12.82 -0.07
CA TYR A 136 -9.98 -12.84 1.11
C TYR A 136 -11.18 -11.94 0.86
N PRO A 137 -12.43 -12.45 0.95
CA PRO A 137 -13.62 -11.62 0.86
C PRO A 137 -13.66 -10.58 1.99
N MET A 138 -13.99 -9.34 1.64
CA MET A 138 -14.09 -8.22 2.57
C MET A 138 -15.45 -7.53 2.43
N THR A 139 -15.76 -6.62 3.37
CA THR A 139 -17.04 -5.88 3.38
C THR A 139 -16.92 -4.58 2.58
N LYS A 140 -15.98 -3.74 2.95
CA LYS A 140 -15.65 -2.46 2.32
C LYS A 140 -14.21 -2.10 2.65
N PRO A 141 -13.24 -2.84 2.08
CA PRO A 141 -11.84 -2.67 2.41
C PRO A 141 -11.35 -1.31 1.90
N MET A 142 -10.59 -0.63 2.76
CA MET A 142 -10.00 0.67 2.53
C MET A 142 -8.47 0.57 2.71
N GLY A 143 -7.86 1.52 3.40
CA GLY A 143 -6.43 1.53 3.68
C GLY A 143 -5.98 0.36 4.54
N LEU A 144 -4.71 0.01 4.40
CA LEU A 144 -4.08 -1.09 5.10
C LEU A 144 -2.63 -0.77 5.47
N SER A 145 -2.10 -1.51 6.42
CA SER A 145 -0.69 -1.46 6.80
C SER A 145 -0.18 -2.83 7.18
N VAL A 146 1.10 -3.08 7.00
CA VAL A 146 1.72 -4.36 7.28
C VAL A 146 2.97 -4.17 8.13
N THR A 147 3.14 -5.07 9.12
CA THR A 147 4.35 -5.21 9.91
C THR A 147 4.93 -6.61 9.70
N ASN A 148 5.86 -7.04 10.53
CA ASN A 148 6.40 -8.40 10.43
C ASN A 148 5.35 -9.45 10.77
N GLU A 149 4.52 -9.21 11.78
CA GLU A 149 3.59 -10.19 12.35
C GLU A 149 2.15 -9.96 11.94
N HIS A 150 1.75 -8.69 11.72
CA HIS A 150 0.36 -8.32 11.55
C HIS A 150 0.07 -7.62 10.22
N LEU A 151 -1.16 -7.83 9.75
CA LEU A 151 -1.80 -7.00 8.75
C LEU A 151 -2.95 -6.23 9.43
N PHE A 152 -2.96 -4.92 9.26
CA PHE A 152 -3.99 -4.01 9.75
C PHE A 152 -4.81 -3.54 8.56
N LEU A 153 -6.13 -3.64 8.66
CA LEU A 153 -7.03 -3.36 7.55
C LEU A 153 -8.23 -2.53 8.00
N CYS A 154 -8.44 -1.41 7.36
CA CYS A 154 -9.68 -0.65 7.47
C CYS A 154 -10.78 -1.34 6.64
N ASP A 155 -11.63 -2.12 7.30
CA ASP A 155 -12.77 -2.83 6.68
C ASP A 155 -13.90 -2.99 7.70
N ASP A 156 -14.97 -2.19 7.55
CA ASP A 156 -16.08 -2.12 8.53
C ASP A 156 -15.55 -1.85 9.96
N GLY A 157 -14.67 -0.87 10.09
CA GLY A 157 -13.85 -0.59 11.27
C GLY A 157 -12.39 -0.97 11.05
N LEU A 158 -11.67 -1.30 12.12
CA LEU A 158 -10.28 -1.74 12.06
C LEU A 158 -10.20 -3.23 12.35
N LYS A 159 -9.67 -4.00 11.43
CA LYS A 159 -9.36 -5.43 11.57
C LYS A 159 -7.86 -5.64 11.73
N ILE A 160 -7.49 -6.57 12.58
CA ILE A 160 -6.11 -6.99 12.81
C ILE A 160 -6.02 -8.48 12.50
N PHE A 161 -5.08 -8.84 11.64
CA PHE A 161 -4.83 -10.23 11.25
C PHE A 161 -3.41 -10.65 11.63
N ASP A 162 -3.28 -11.86 12.17
CA ASP A 162 -2.02 -12.61 12.14
C ASP A 162 -1.72 -12.99 10.69
N LYS A 163 -0.58 -12.56 10.17
CA LYS A 163 -0.14 -12.87 8.81
C LYS A 163 1.07 -13.81 8.74
N SER A 164 1.34 -14.53 9.81
CA SER A 164 2.41 -15.53 9.84
C SER A 164 2.30 -16.56 8.70
N ASP A 165 1.06 -16.89 8.31
CA ASP A 165 0.75 -17.57 7.06
C ASP A 165 -0.18 -16.69 6.21
N PRO A 166 0.36 -15.96 5.20
CA PRO A 166 -0.44 -15.09 4.35
C PRO A 166 -1.54 -15.79 3.54
N LEU A 167 -1.46 -17.10 3.39
CA LEU A 167 -2.47 -17.90 2.69
C LEU A 167 -3.62 -18.34 3.60
N ASN A 168 -3.42 -18.27 4.92
CA ASN A 168 -4.39 -18.64 5.95
C ASN A 168 -4.37 -17.66 7.13
N MET A 169 -4.47 -16.35 6.82
CA MET A 169 -4.48 -15.30 7.84
C MET A 169 -5.63 -15.49 8.82
N VAL A 170 -5.33 -15.30 10.11
CA VAL A 170 -6.31 -15.40 11.20
C VAL A 170 -6.66 -14.00 11.70
N GLN A 171 -7.94 -13.67 11.74
CA GLN A 171 -8.38 -12.41 12.33
C GLN A 171 -8.27 -12.49 13.85
N LEU A 172 -7.41 -11.64 14.42
CA LEU A 172 -7.20 -11.54 15.88
C LEU A 172 -8.21 -10.60 16.52
N SER A 173 -8.49 -9.46 15.88
CA SER A 173 -9.36 -8.43 16.45
C SER A 173 -10.18 -7.73 15.36
N HIS A 174 -11.31 -7.13 15.78
CA HIS A 174 -12.15 -6.29 14.93
C HIS A 174 -12.82 -5.17 15.76
N LEU A 175 -12.34 -3.95 15.63
CA LEU A 175 -12.89 -2.77 16.25
C LEU A 175 -13.96 -2.14 15.34
N LYS A 176 -15.23 -2.48 15.56
CA LYS A 176 -16.36 -2.07 14.69
C LYS A 176 -16.92 -0.67 14.96
N ASN A 177 -16.62 -0.08 16.13
CA ASN A 177 -17.29 1.12 16.60
C ASN A 177 -16.72 2.42 16.02
N MET A 178 -16.09 2.33 14.85
CA MET A 178 -15.49 3.47 14.18
C MET A 178 -15.50 3.28 12.66
N THR A 179 -15.68 4.36 11.92
CA THR A 179 -15.41 4.38 10.48
C THR A 179 -13.93 4.68 10.27
N THR A 180 -13.23 3.82 9.56
CA THR A 180 -11.80 3.96 9.29
C THR A 180 -11.54 4.10 7.79
N TYR A 181 -10.52 4.89 7.42
CA TYR A 181 -10.14 5.17 6.05
C TYR A 181 -8.74 4.69 5.69
N ASP A 182 -7.77 4.95 6.58
CA ASP A 182 -6.39 4.51 6.39
C ASP A 182 -5.73 4.20 7.73
N VAL A 183 -4.70 3.36 7.70
CA VAL A 183 -3.95 2.95 8.88
C VAL A 183 -2.46 2.95 8.57
N ILE A 184 -1.65 3.43 9.50
CA ILE A 184 -0.19 3.40 9.44
C ILE A 184 0.31 2.71 10.70
N ALA A 185 1.00 1.59 10.54
CA ALA A 185 1.68 0.92 11.64
C ALA A 185 3.10 1.48 11.80
N PHE A 186 3.43 1.93 13.02
CA PHE A 186 4.81 2.33 13.37
C PHE A 186 5.61 1.13 13.89
N SER A 187 4.93 0.15 14.43
CA SER A 187 5.48 -1.11 14.94
C SER A 187 4.34 -2.14 15.00
N ASP A 188 4.63 -3.36 15.44
CA ASP A 188 3.60 -4.38 15.71
C ASP A 188 2.68 -4.00 16.88
N GLU A 189 3.04 -2.98 17.67
CA GLU A 189 2.32 -2.55 18.87
C GLU A 189 1.59 -1.21 18.73
N HIS A 190 1.96 -0.37 17.75
CA HIS A 190 1.45 1.01 17.68
C HIS A 190 0.96 1.38 16.29
N LEU A 191 -0.28 1.85 16.24
CA LEU A 191 -0.94 2.29 15.00
C LEU A 191 -1.38 3.75 15.09
N MET A 192 -1.39 4.41 13.94
CA MET A 192 -2.19 5.59 13.68
C MET A 192 -3.28 5.25 12.67
N VAL A 193 -4.53 5.58 13.00
CA VAL A 193 -5.68 5.32 12.14
C VAL A 193 -6.35 6.65 11.80
N ILE A 194 -6.71 6.83 10.54
CA ILE A 194 -7.53 7.94 10.06
C ILE A 194 -8.97 7.44 9.95
N GLY A 195 -9.89 8.15 10.57
CA GLY A 195 -11.30 7.79 10.51
C GLY A 195 -12.22 8.99 10.69
N ASP A 196 -13.52 8.73 10.82
CA ASP A 196 -14.49 9.79 11.14
C ASP A 196 -14.11 10.44 12.49
N GLY A 197 -14.01 11.76 12.49
CA GLY A 197 -13.62 12.53 13.67
C GLY A 197 -12.13 12.83 13.81
N GLY A 198 -11.25 12.25 12.98
CA GLY A 198 -9.83 12.63 12.92
C GLY A 198 -8.82 11.48 13.00
N PHE A 199 -7.75 11.69 13.75
CA PHE A 199 -6.67 10.73 13.93
C PHE A 199 -6.82 10.03 15.28
N TYR A 200 -6.60 8.71 15.27
CA TYR A 200 -6.61 7.87 16.45
C TYR A 200 -5.27 7.16 16.56
N GLN A 201 -4.73 7.09 17.75
CA GLN A 201 -3.56 6.27 18.05
C GLN A 201 -4.00 5.09 18.91
N PHE A 202 -3.57 3.89 18.52
CA PHE A 202 -3.86 2.66 19.22
C PHE A 202 -2.58 1.99 19.68
N ASP A 203 -2.64 1.45 20.90
CA ASP A 203 -1.74 0.42 21.39
C ASP A 203 -2.40 -0.94 21.08
N VAL A 204 -1.73 -1.76 20.31
CA VAL A 204 -2.18 -3.09 19.86
C VAL A 204 -1.20 -4.17 20.26
N SER A 205 -0.44 -3.96 21.33
CA SER A 205 0.47 -4.95 21.92
C SER A 205 -0.23 -6.23 22.36
N ASN A 206 -1.56 -6.18 22.50
CA ASN A 206 -2.42 -7.33 22.82
C ASN A 206 -3.72 -7.21 22.01
N PRO A 207 -3.69 -7.55 20.71
CA PRO A 207 -4.77 -7.33 19.76
C PRO A 207 -5.95 -8.30 19.91
#